data_170704255567c7197579244f4aa91d8b
#
_entry.id   170704255567c7197579244f4aa91d8b
#
_cell.length_a   1.000
_cell.length_b   1.000
_cell.length_c   1.000
_cell.angle_alpha   90.00
_cell.angle_beta   90.00
_cell.angle_gamma   90.00
#
_symmetry.space_group_name_H-M   'P 1'
#
loop_
_entity.id
_entity.type
_entity.pdbx_description
1 polymer ?
#
loop_
_entity_poly.entity_id
_entity_poly.type
_entity_poly.pdbx_seq_one_letter_code
_entity_poly.pdbx_strand_id
1 'polypeptide(L)'
;MTKSTVDEIRERFDADVERFSNLETGQSATMDSALALDLVARTAAAVTPHAKDLLDIGCGAGNFSLKLLSYLPGLSITLNDLSQPMLVRAGERIATQTCGSLARVQADIREWEPGLEKFDVIVAAAVLHHLRTPAEWEATFTKLFNALRPGGGFWIFDLVKHEIPTVQETQWSRYSDYLVDFQGNGYRDKVFAYIEKEDTPAPLTYQLELLRRV
;
A
#
# COMPACT_ATOMS: atom_id res chain seq x y z
N MET A 1 17.09 11.22 -14.34
CA MET A 1 15.75 11.67 -14.79
C MET A 1 15.04 12.38 -13.64
N THR A 2 14.18 13.37 -13.95
CA THR A 2 13.35 14.00 -12.93
C THR A 2 12.20 13.07 -12.58
N LYS A 3 11.95 12.84 -11.29
CA LYS A 3 10.82 12.01 -10.82
C LYS A 3 9.49 12.67 -11.15
N SER A 4 8.45 11.88 -11.38
CA SER A 4 7.07 12.37 -11.55
C SER A 4 6.61 13.24 -10.39
N THR A 5 5.81 14.25 -10.67
CA THR A 5 5.11 15.02 -9.65
C THR A 5 3.99 14.19 -9.00
N VAL A 6 3.47 14.66 -7.86
CA VAL A 6 2.31 14.03 -7.20
C VAL A 6 1.08 14.04 -8.11
N ASP A 7 0.88 15.14 -8.85
CA ASP A 7 -0.24 15.27 -9.78
C ASP A 7 -0.14 14.28 -10.94
N GLU A 8 1.04 14.10 -11.54
CA GLU A 8 1.26 13.10 -12.60
C GLU A 8 1.01 11.67 -12.09
N ILE A 9 1.41 11.37 -10.85
CA ILE A 9 1.14 10.08 -10.21
C ILE A 9 -0.36 9.90 -10.00
N ARG A 10 -1.05 10.92 -9.46
CA ARG A 10 -2.50 10.91 -9.25
C ARG A 10 -3.25 10.66 -10.56
N GLU A 11 -2.95 11.44 -11.62
CA GLU A 11 -3.61 11.31 -12.93
C GLU A 11 -3.47 9.91 -13.52
N ARG A 12 -2.32 9.28 -13.35
CA ARG A 12 -2.11 7.90 -13.78
C ARG A 12 -3.00 6.92 -13.02
N PHE A 13 -3.13 7.07 -11.70
CA PHE A 13 -4.01 6.22 -10.90
C PHE A 13 -5.49 6.48 -11.20
N ASP A 14 -5.88 7.74 -11.46
CA ASP A 14 -7.24 8.09 -11.85
C ASP A 14 -7.69 7.34 -13.12
N ALA A 15 -6.74 7.08 -14.05
CA ALA A 15 -7.01 6.34 -15.28
C ALA A 15 -7.02 4.80 -15.13
N ASP A 16 -6.59 4.26 -13.99
CA ASP A 16 -6.30 2.81 -13.82
C ASP A 16 -7.28 2.08 -12.88
N VAL A 17 -8.40 2.73 -12.48
CA VAL A 17 -9.35 2.24 -11.46
C VAL A 17 -9.86 0.84 -11.74
N GLU A 18 -10.25 0.54 -12.98
CA GLU A 18 -10.79 -0.78 -13.35
C GLU A 18 -9.77 -1.90 -13.14
N ARG A 19 -8.50 -1.66 -13.50
CA ARG A 19 -7.42 -2.61 -13.28
C ARG A 19 -7.26 -2.95 -11.80
N PHE A 20 -7.25 -1.93 -10.92
CA PHE A 20 -7.09 -2.12 -9.47
C PHE A 20 -8.35 -2.67 -8.79
N SER A 21 -9.51 -2.67 -9.46
CA SER A 21 -10.76 -3.17 -8.88
C SER A 21 -10.86 -4.69 -8.79
N ASN A 22 -9.98 -5.43 -9.44
CA ASN A 22 -9.98 -6.89 -9.40
C ASN A 22 -9.09 -7.39 -8.26
N LEU A 23 -9.62 -8.20 -7.35
CA LEU A 23 -8.89 -8.78 -6.22
C LEU A 23 -7.78 -9.74 -6.64
N GLU A 24 -8.00 -10.48 -7.74
CA GLU A 24 -7.06 -11.50 -8.20
C GLU A 24 -5.98 -10.90 -9.13
N THR A 25 -6.37 -9.92 -9.96
CA THR A 25 -5.49 -9.38 -11.00
C THR A 25 -5.15 -7.91 -10.83
N GLY A 26 -5.77 -7.21 -9.87
CA GLY A 26 -5.59 -5.78 -9.67
C GLY A 26 -4.15 -5.34 -9.38
N GLN A 27 -3.38 -6.22 -8.77
CA GLN A 27 -1.96 -6.02 -8.49
C GLN A 27 -1.07 -7.04 -9.23
N SER A 28 -1.51 -7.53 -10.36
CA SER A 28 -0.78 -8.54 -11.13
C SER A 28 0.59 -8.09 -11.66
N ALA A 29 0.87 -6.78 -11.70
CA ALA A 29 2.22 -6.27 -11.91
C ALA A 29 3.15 -6.53 -10.71
N THR A 30 2.62 -6.92 -9.55
CA THR A 30 3.39 -7.19 -8.33
C THR A 30 3.45 -8.70 -8.12
N MET A 31 4.65 -9.24 -8.13
CA MET A 31 4.89 -10.67 -7.90
C MET A 31 4.37 -11.08 -6.51
N ASP A 32 3.73 -12.25 -6.44
CA ASP A 32 3.16 -12.82 -5.22
C ASP A 32 2.08 -11.95 -4.52
N SER A 33 1.48 -11.01 -5.23
CA SER A 33 0.51 -10.05 -4.67
C SER A 33 -0.69 -10.73 -4.00
N ALA A 34 -1.24 -11.79 -4.57
CA ALA A 34 -2.35 -12.54 -3.99
C ALA A 34 -1.96 -13.24 -2.68
N LEU A 35 -0.75 -13.80 -2.61
CA LEU A 35 -0.19 -14.40 -1.40
C LEU A 35 0.03 -13.33 -0.32
N ALA A 36 0.62 -12.19 -0.69
CA ALA A 36 0.88 -11.11 0.24
C ALA A 36 -0.43 -10.52 0.80
N LEU A 37 -1.44 -10.34 -0.04
CA LEU A 37 -2.77 -9.90 0.35
C LEU A 37 -3.38 -10.82 1.42
N ASP A 38 -3.32 -12.15 1.21
CA ASP A 38 -3.84 -13.13 2.17
C ASP A 38 -3.03 -13.16 3.46
N LEU A 39 -1.70 -13.17 3.38
CA LEU A 39 -0.81 -13.20 4.55
C LEU A 39 -0.99 -11.97 5.43
N VAL A 40 -1.00 -10.77 4.85
CA VAL A 40 -1.20 -9.51 5.58
C VAL A 40 -2.55 -9.53 6.29
N ALA A 41 -3.63 -9.83 5.58
CA ALA A 41 -4.97 -9.79 6.16
C ALA A 41 -5.16 -10.83 7.26
N ARG A 42 -4.72 -12.08 7.02
CA ARG A 42 -4.82 -13.17 8.00
C ARG A 42 -3.99 -12.92 9.24
N THR A 43 -2.75 -12.43 9.05
CA THR A 43 -1.85 -12.18 10.18
C THR A 43 -2.30 -10.96 10.99
N ALA A 44 -2.75 -9.89 10.34
CA ALA A 44 -3.32 -8.73 11.01
C ALA A 44 -4.53 -9.12 11.87
N ALA A 45 -5.45 -9.92 11.31
CA ALA A 45 -6.60 -10.42 12.07
C ALA A 45 -6.21 -11.33 13.25
N ALA A 46 -5.18 -12.16 13.10
CA ALA A 46 -4.70 -13.02 14.16
C ALA A 46 -4.02 -12.24 15.30
N VAL A 47 -3.27 -11.18 14.97
CA VAL A 47 -2.57 -10.34 15.96
C VAL A 47 -3.53 -9.37 16.67
N THR A 48 -4.52 -8.84 15.95
CA THR A 48 -5.52 -7.90 16.46
C THR A 48 -6.95 -8.42 16.26
N PRO A 49 -7.34 -9.55 16.91
CA PRO A 49 -8.63 -10.22 16.64
C PRO A 49 -9.86 -9.41 17.07
N HIS A 50 -9.67 -8.35 17.86
CA HIS A 50 -10.72 -7.46 18.31
C HIS A 50 -10.63 -6.06 17.68
N ALA A 51 -9.88 -5.94 16.58
CA ALA A 51 -9.76 -4.68 15.86
C ALA A 51 -11.14 -4.14 15.45
N LYS A 52 -11.31 -2.83 15.59
CA LYS A 52 -12.52 -2.09 15.24
C LYS A 52 -12.28 -1.05 14.16
N ASP A 53 -11.08 -0.48 14.13
CA ASP A 53 -10.76 0.64 13.27
C ASP A 53 -9.53 0.33 12.40
N LEU A 54 -9.73 0.38 11.09
CA LEU A 54 -8.72 0.19 10.05
C LEU A 54 -8.41 1.50 9.35
N LEU A 55 -7.14 1.77 9.13
CA LEU A 55 -6.65 2.76 8.17
C LEU A 55 -5.97 2.01 7.00
N ASP A 56 -6.43 2.26 5.78
CA ASP A 56 -5.85 1.74 4.54
C ASP A 56 -5.23 2.90 3.74
N ILE A 57 -3.90 2.93 3.67
CA ILE A 57 -3.11 4.02 3.07
C ILE A 57 -2.75 3.65 1.64
N GLY A 58 -3.03 4.56 0.69
CA GLY A 58 -2.93 4.26 -0.72
C GLY A 58 -3.85 3.10 -1.09
N CYS A 59 -5.09 3.18 -0.60
CA CYS A 59 -6.03 2.05 -0.61
C CYS A 59 -6.37 1.54 -2.02
N GLY A 60 -6.10 2.33 -3.07
CA GLY A 60 -6.52 2.01 -4.42
C GLY A 60 -8.01 1.69 -4.46
N ALA A 61 -8.39 0.61 -5.12
CA ALA A 61 -9.78 0.15 -5.17
C ALA A 61 -10.21 -0.69 -3.92
N GLY A 62 -9.46 -0.64 -2.81
CA GLY A 62 -9.82 -1.21 -1.51
C GLY A 62 -9.59 -2.71 -1.34
N ASN A 63 -8.66 -3.30 -2.09
CA ASN A 63 -8.42 -4.75 -2.07
C ASN A 63 -7.98 -5.27 -0.69
N PHE A 64 -7.06 -4.57 0.00
CA PHE A 64 -6.61 -4.96 1.34
C PHE A 64 -7.72 -4.79 2.39
N SER A 65 -8.48 -3.70 2.34
CA SER A 65 -9.65 -3.50 3.20
C SER A 65 -10.69 -4.61 3.02
N LEU A 66 -11.03 -4.98 1.78
CA LEU A 66 -11.97 -6.08 1.49
C LEU A 66 -11.46 -7.42 2.01
N LYS A 67 -10.17 -7.69 1.84
CA LYS A 67 -9.59 -8.93 2.34
C LYS A 67 -9.57 -8.98 3.86
N LEU A 68 -9.26 -7.87 4.53
CA LEU A 68 -9.34 -7.76 6.00
C LEU A 68 -10.76 -7.98 6.52
N LEU A 69 -11.78 -7.44 5.85
CA LEU A 69 -13.18 -7.67 6.21
C LEU A 69 -13.61 -9.14 6.17
N SER A 70 -12.96 -9.97 5.35
CA SER A 70 -13.24 -11.41 5.34
C SER A 70 -12.80 -12.13 6.62
N TYR A 71 -11.88 -11.54 7.38
CA TYR A 71 -11.39 -12.05 8.67
C TYR A 71 -11.91 -11.26 9.87
N LEU A 72 -12.15 -9.97 9.70
CA LEU A 72 -12.62 -9.03 10.73
C LEU A 72 -13.88 -8.30 10.23
N PRO A 73 -15.03 -8.96 10.21
CA PRO A 73 -16.27 -8.34 9.77
C PRO A 73 -16.67 -7.21 10.74
N GLY A 74 -17.16 -6.09 10.18
CA GLY A 74 -17.62 -4.95 10.99
C GLY A 74 -16.58 -3.90 11.30
N LEU A 75 -15.37 -3.96 10.69
CA LEU A 75 -14.39 -2.89 10.79
C LEU A 75 -14.97 -1.56 10.33
N SER A 76 -14.75 -0.52 11.11
CA SER A 76 -14.82 0.88 10.66
C SER A 76 -13.55 1.17 9.87
N ILE A 77 -13.70 1.70 8.65
CA ILE A 77 -12.60 1.83 7.71
C ILE A 77 -12.41 3.29 7.33
N THR A 78 -11.18 3.75 7.42
CA THR A 78 -10.72 5.00 6.82
C THR A 78 -9.84 4.67 5.63
N LEU A 79 -10.28 5.08 4.45
CA LEU A 79 -9.55 4.95 3.18
C LEU A 79 -8.82 6.24 2.91
N ASN A 80 -7.52 6.18 2.66
CA ASN A 80 -6.71 7.30 2.20
C ASN A 80 -6.10 6.98 0.84
N ASP A 81 -6.24 7.88 -0.12
CA ASP A 81 -5.62 7.79 -1.44
C ASP A 81 -5.48 9.17 -2.07
N LEU A 82 -4.57 9.34 -3.02
CA LEU A 82 -4.45 10.54 -3.86
C LEU A 82 -5.58 10.61 -4.90
N SER A 83 -6.05 9.45 -5.38
CA SER A 83 -7.02 9.31 -6.45
C SER A 83 -8.45 9.30 -5.91
N GLN A 84 -9.22 10.33 -6.26
CA GLN A 84 -10.65 10.38 -5.94
C GLN A 84 -11.46 9.25 -6.61
N PRO A 85 -11.23 8.89 -7.89
CA PRO A 85 -11.89 7.75 -8.51
C PRO A 85 -11.61 6.42 -7.78
N MET A 86 -10.39 6.19 -7.30
CA MET A 86 -10.04 5.02 -6.47
C MET A 86 -10.85 4.99 -5.17
N LEU A 87 -10.91 6.12 -4.45
CA LEU A 87 -11.69 6.23 -3.20
C LEU A 87 -13.20 6.00 -3.41
N VAL A 88 -13.74 6.48 -4.52
CA VAL A 88 -15.15 6.21 -4.88
C VAL A 88 -15.35 4.72 -5.10
N ARG A 89 -14.52 4.10 -5.93
CA ARG A 89 -14.61 2.66 -6.24
C ARG A 89 -14.41 1.80 -4.98
N ALA A 90 -13.40 2.09 -4.17
CA ALA A 90 -13.17 1.39 -2.90
C ALA A 90 -14.39 1.52 -1.97
N GLY A 91 -14.92 2.73 -1.84
CA GLY A 91 -16.10 3.00 -1.03
C GLY A 91 -17.33 2.20 -1.46
N GLU A 92 -17.64 2.14 -2.76
CA GLU A 92 -18.74 1.36 -3.31
C GLU A 92 -18.60 -0.13 -3.00
N ARG A 93 -17.39 -0.68 -3.16
CA ARG A 93 -17.11 -2.10 -2.92
C ARG A 93 -17.19 -2.47 -1.45
N ILE A 94 -16.69 -1.62 -0.56
CA ILE A 94 -16.59 -1.86 0.87
C ILE A 94 -17.93 -1.63 1.57
N ALA A 95 -18.71 -0.63 1.14
CA ALA A 95 -19.99 -0.29 1.76
C ALA A 95 -21.00 -1.47 1.83
N THR A 96 -20.87 -2.43 0.91
CA THR A 96 -21.70 -3.65 0.90
C THR A 96 -21.16 -4.77 1.76
N GLN A 97 -19.95 -4.64 2.32
CA GLN A 97 -19.23 -5.71 3.01
C GLN A 97 -19.01 -5.43 4.50
N THR A 98 -19.12 -4.18 4.94
CA THR A 98 -19.00 -3.82 6.36
C THR A 98 -20.29 -3.24 6.92
N CYS A 99 -20.54 -3.49 8.20
CA CYS A 99 -21.53 -2.76 9.00
C CYS A 99 -20.90 -1.62 9.83
N GLY A 100 -19.59 -1.47 9.78
CA GLY A 100 -18.88 -0.36 10.40
C GLY A 100 -18.98 0.94 9.60
N SER A 101 -18.41 2.01 10.14
CA SER A 101 -18.35 3.29 9.45
C SER A 101 -17.32 3.26 8.30
N LEU A 102 -17.53 4.08 7.28
CA LEU A 102 -16.62 4.22 6.15
C LEU A 102 -16.30 5.69 5.89
N ALA A 103 -15.06 6.07 6.09
CA ALA A 103 -14.54 7.38 5.76
C ALA A 103 -13.62 7.32 4.54
N ARG A 104 -13.61 8.37 3.73
CA ARG A 104 -12.75 8.51 2.55
C ARG A 104 -12.00 9.83 2.64
N VAL A 105 -10.70 9.78 2.51
CA VAL A 105 -9.80 10.94 2.64
C VAL A 105 -8.93 11.02 1.40
N GLN A 106 -9.24 11.97 0.51
CA GLN A 106 -8.37 12.28 -0.62
C GLN A 106 -7.25 13.19 -0.14
N ALA A 107 -6.08 12.62 0.09
CA ALA A 107 -4.93 13.37 0.56
C ALA A 107 -3.61 12.62 0.32
N ASP A 108 -2.54 13.37 0.20
CA ASP A 108 -1.18 12.85 0.27
C ASP A 108 -0.86 12.48 1.72
N ILE A 109 -0.40 11.26 1.95
CA ILE A 109 -0.02 10.77 3.28
C ILE A 109 1.13 11.60 3.90
N ARG A 110 1.93 12.28 3.09
CA ARG A 110 2.98 13.18 3.58
C ARG A 110 2.42 14.42 4.27
N GLU A 111 1.25 14.88 3.86
CA GLU A 111 0.61 16.11 4.33
C GLU A 111 -0.55 15.86 5.29
N TRP A 112 -1.26 14.73 5.14
CA TRP A 112 -2.42 14.42 5.96
C TRP A 112 -2.04 13.87 7.34
N GLU A 113 -2.78 14.31 8.36
CA GLU A 113 -2.64 13.85 9.74
C GLU A 113 -3.82 12.94 10.14
N PRO A 114 -3.58 11.63 10.31
CA PRO A 114 -4.63 10.67 10.66
C PRO A 114 -5.18 10.85 12.09
N GLY A 115 -4.45 11.56 12.94
CA GLY A 115 -4.76 11.77 14.37
C GLY A 115 -4.04 10.77 15.27
N LEU A 116 -4.32 10.84 16.57
CA LEU A 116 -3.63 10.06 17.58
C LEU A 116 -4.50 8.88 18.05
N GLU A 117 -3.90 7.69 18.20
CA GLU A 117 -4.52 6.49 18.80
C GLU A 117 -5.92 6.16 18.26
N LYS A 118 -6.10 6.23 16.95
CA LYS A 118 -7.41 6.02 16.30
C LYS A 118 -7.59 4.63 15.70
N PHE A 119 -6.51 3.94 15.35
CA PHE A 119 -6.58 2.73 14.56
C PHE A 119 -5.98 1.53 15.28
N ASP A 120 -6.62 0.39 15.16
CA ASP A 120 -6.12 -0.89 15.64
C ASP A 120 -5.25 -1.57 14.59
N VAL A 121 -5.56 -1.32 13.31
CA VAL A 121 -4.82 -1.84 12.16
C VAL A 121 -4.55 -0.70 11.19
N ILE A 122 -3.30 -0.58 10.75
CA ILE A 122 -2.91 0.28 9.63
C ILE A 122 -2.29 -0.62 8.57
N VAL A 123 -2.74 -0.46 7.32
CA VAL A 123 -2.17 -1.15 6.15
C VAL A 123 -1.62 -0.10 5.19
N ALA A 124 -0.42 -0.36 4.65
CA ALA A 124 0.18 0.37 3.55
C ALA A 124 0.72 -0.65 2.52
N ALA A 125 0.04 -0.77 1.39
CA ALA A 125 0.38 -1.75 0.38
C ALA A 125 0.69 -1.09 -0.96
N ALA A 126 1.93 -1.25 -1.44
CA ALA A 126 2.44 -0.67 -2.68
C ALA A 126 2.26 0.86 -2.76
N VAL A 127 2.65 1.57 -1.70
CA VAL A 127 2.47 3.02 -1.59
C VAL A 127 3.66 3.76 -0.99
N LEU A 128 4.38 3.16 -0.02
CA LEU A 128 5.46 3.85 0.69
C LEU A 128 6.70 4.09 -0.19
N HIS A 129 6.88 3.32 -1.26
CA HIS A 129 7.93 3.56 -2.24
C HIS A 129 7.81 4.90 -2.99
N HIS A 130 6.68 5.61 -2.86
CA HIS A 130 6.52 6.98 -3.35
C HIS A 130 7.10 8.04 -2.41
N LEU A 131 7.47 7.68 -1.16
CA LEU A 131 8.26 8.55 -0.27
C LEU A 131 9.69 8.68 -0.82
N ARG A 132 10.17 9.91 -0.93
CA ARG A 132 11.40 10.20 -1.70
C ARG A 132 12.61 10.49 -0.85
N THR A 133 12.41 11.04 0.34
CA THR A 133 13.48 11.49 1.21
C THR A 133 13.43 10.79 2.57
N PRO A 134 14.59 10.64 3.27
CA PRO A 134 14.59 10.12 4.63
C PRO A 134 13.65 10.90 5.58
N ALA A 135 13.52 12.22 5.40
CA ALA A 135 12.63 13.04 6.20
C ALA A 135 11.16 12.69 5.98
N GLU A 136 10.73 12.43 4.72
CA GLU A 136 9.37 11.97 4.42
C GLU A 136 9.08 10.61 5.04
N TRP A 137 10.04 9.67 4.97
CA TRP A 137 9.93 8.35 5.59
C TRP A 137 9.75 8.47 7.11
N GLU A 138 10.65 9.23 7.77
CA GLU A 138 10.61 9.40 9.23
C GLU A 138 9.33 10.10 9.70
N ALA A 139 8.92 11.18 9.04
CA ALA A 139 7.69 11.89 9.36
C ALA A 139 6.45 10.99 9.16
N THR A 140 6.39 10.22 8.05
CA THR A 140 5.27 9.32 7.78
C THR A 140 5.21 8.20 8.81
N PHE A 141 6.33 7.52 9.10
CA PHE A 141 6.35 6.44 10.09
C PHE A 141 5.96 6.94 11.49
N THR A 142 6.48 8.10 11.90
CA THR A 142 6.13 8.71 13.19
C THR A 142 4.63 9.01 13.30
N LYS A 143 4.03 9.63 12.28
CA LYS A 143 2.59 9.93 12.30
C LYS A 143 1.72 8.66 12.30
N LEU A 144 2.14 7.61 11.57
CA LEU A 144 1.39 6.36 11.54
C LEU A 144 1.53 5.59 12.86
N PHE A 145 2.71 5.59 13.48
CA PHE A 145 2.88 5.04 14.82
C PHE A 145 1.98 5.76 15.83
N ASN A 146 1.97 7.09 15.84
CA ASN A 146 1.10 7.88 16.72
C ASN A 146 -0.39 7.68 16.46
N ALA A 147 -0.77 7.28 15.25
CA ALA A 147 -2.15 6.99 14.89
C ALA A 147 -2.64 5.60 15.36
N LEU A 148 -1.70 4.69 15.67
CA LEU A 148 -2.02 3.37 16.23
C LEU A 148 -2.43 3.49 17.70
N ARG A 149 -3.44 2.72 18.07
CA ARG A 149 -3.72 2.46 19.48
C ARG A 149 -2.67 1.55 20.10
N PRO A 150 -2.44 1.61 21.40
CA PRO A 150 -1.61 0.63 22.09
C PRO A 150 -2.07 -0.81 21.76
N GLY A 151 -1.13 -1.64 21.28
CA GLY A 151 -1.42 -3.00 20.84
C GLY A 151 -1.91 -3.13 19.39
N GLY A 152 -2.05 -2.01 18.68
CA GLY A 152 -2.34 -2.01 17.25
C GLY A 152 -1.16 -2.43 16.37
N GLY A 153 -1.40 -2.74 15.10
CA GLY A 153 -0.40 -3.22 14.16
C GLY A 153 -0.32 -2.38 12.88
N PHE A 154 0.91 -2.11 12.42
CA PHE A 154 1.20 -1.52 11.13
C PHE A 154 1.71 -2.59 10.16
N TRP A 155 1.03 -2.79 9.05
CA TRP A 155 1.27 -3.84 8.06
C TRP A 155 1.71 -3.25 6.73
N ILE A 156 2.89 -3.65 6.28
CA ILE A 156 3.52 -3.11 5.08
C ILE A 156 3.73 -4.24 4.08
N PHE A 157 3.29 -4.01 2.83
CA PHE A 157 3.66 -4.80 1.66
C PHE A 157 4.11 -3.84 0.58
N ASP A 158 5.41 -3.81 0.27
CA ASP A 158 5.93 -2.78 -0.62
C ASP A 158 7.15 -3.23 -1.43
N LEU A 159 7.48 -2.43 -2.45
CA LEU A 159 8.71 -2.55 -3.19
C LEU A 159 9.88 -2.13 -2.30
N VAL A 160 10.90 -2.97 -2.19
CA VAL A 160 12.10 -2.71 -1.39
C VAL A 160 13.35 -2.67 -2.27
N LYS A 161 14.31 -1.87 -1.85
CA LYS A 161 15.67 -1.88 -2.39
C LYS A 161 16.53 -2.83 -1.57
N HIS A 162 17.35 -3.64 -2.25
CA HIS A 162 18.37 -4.45 -1.59
C HIS A 162 19.71 -3.73 -1.61
N GLU A 163 20.41 -3.74 -0.48
CA GLU A 163 21.70 -3.04 -0.32
C GLU A 163 22.85 -3.83 -0.96
N ILE A 164 22.72 -5.16 -1.04
CA ILE A 164 23.72 -6.02 -1.66
C ILE A 164 23.46 -6.07 -3.16
N PRO A 165 24.37 -5.58 -4.03
CA PRO A 165 24.14 -5.48 -5.46
C PRO A 165 23.71 -6.80 -6.13
N THR A 166 24.36 -7.91 -5.79
CA THR A 166 24.03 -9.23 -6.34
C THR A 166 22.62 -9.69 -5.96
N VAL A 167 22.15 -9.35 -4.76
CA VAL A 167 20.77 -9.64 -4.34
C VAL A 167 19.78 -8.78 -5.13
N GLN A 168 20.10 -7.48 -5.27
CA GLN A 168 19.28 -6.56 -6.08
C GLN A 168 19.15 -7.06 -7.52
N GLU A 169 20.26 -7.41 -8.16
CA GLU A 169 20.27 -7.93 -9.54
C GLU A 169 19.46 -9.23 -9.67
N THR A 170 19.64 -10.16 -8.73
CA THR A 170 18.88 -11.43 -8.71
C THR A 170 17.39 -11.20 -8.58
N GLN A 171 16.97 -10.31 -7.68
CA GLN A 171 15.54 -9.99 -7.49
C GLN A 171 14.95 -9.27 -8.71
N TRP A 172 15.69 -8.32 -9.31
CA TRP A 172 15.26 -7.65 -10.53
C TRP A 172 15.18 -8.60 -11.74
N SER A 173 16.12 -9.53 -11.87
CA SER A 173 16.05 -10.55 -12.92
C SER A 173 14.79 -11.41 -12.74
N ARG A 174 14.55 -11.92 -11.55
CA ARG A 174 13.34 -12.72 -11.24
C ARG A 174 12.05 -11.93 -11.52
N TYR A 175 12.02 -10.65 -11.14
CA TYR A 175 10.86 -9.79 -11.40
C TYR A 175 10.69 -9.53 -12.90
N SER A 176 11.79 -9.32 -13.64
CA SER A 176 11.78 -9.23 -15.09
C SER A 176 11.16 -10.47 -15.75
N ASP A 177 11.61 -11.66 -15.35
CA ASP A 177 11.11 -12.93 -15.89
C ASP A 177 9.61 -13.08 -15.61
N TYR A 178 9.17 -12.79 -14.39
CA TYR A 178 7.75 -12.80 -14.02
C TYR A 178 6.90 -11.87 -14.92
N LEU A 179 7.35 -10.64 -15.16
CA LEU A 179 6.61 -9.69 -15.99
C LEU A 179 6.61 -10.10 -17.48
N VAL A 180 7.69 -10.70 -17.95
CA VAL A 180 7.78 -11.25 -19.31
C VAL A 180 6.83 -12.42 -19.49
N ASP A 181 6.79 -13.35 -18.54
CA ASP A 181 5.88 -14.50 -18.55
C ASP A 181 4.42 -14.05 -18.47
N PHE A 182 4.14 -12.96 -17.75
CA PHE A 182 2.79 -12.44 -17.58
C PHE A 182 2.25 -11.75 -18.85
N GLN A 183 2.99 -10.81 -19.45
CA GLN A 183 2.51 -10.04 -20.61
C GLN A 183 3.61 -9.67 -21.63
N GLY A 184 4.76 -10.34 -21.59
CA GLY A 184 5.84 -10.15 -22.55
C GLY A 184 6.77 -8.96 -22.25
N ASN A 185 7.82 -8.84 -23.09
CA ASN A 185 8.89 -7.85 -22.91
C ASN A 185 8.39 -6.40 -22.86
N GLY A 186 7.44 -6.03 -23.72
CA GLY A 186 6.92 -4.66 -23.76
C GLY A 186 6.23 -4.25 -22.48
N TYR A 187 5.57 -5.18 -21.79
CA TYR A 187 4.96 -4.94 -20.49
C TYR A 187 6.00 -4.76 -19.39
N ARG A 188 7.01 -5.65 -19.33
CA ARG A 188 8.15 -5.53 -18.44
C ARG A 188 8.83 -4.17 -18.57
N ASP A 189 9.14 -3.74 -19.80
CA ASP A 189 9.82 -2.47 -20.07
C ASP A 189 8.97 -1.27 -19.60
N LYS A 190 7.66 -1.33 -19.80
CA LYS A 190 6.72 -0.33 -19.32
C LYS A 190 6.70 -0.24 -17.80
N VAL A 191 6.64 -1.39 -17.11
CA VAL A 191 6.63 -1.43 -15.62
C VAL A 191 7.95 -0.90 -15.06
N PHE A 192 9.08 -1.31 -15.62
CA PHE A 192 10.39 -0.83 -15.15
C PHE A 192 10.57 0.68 -15.38
N ALA A 193 10.08 1.20 -16.49
CA ALA A 193 10.09 2.64 -16.74
C ALA A 193 9.25 3.43 -15.71
N TYR A 194 8.11 2.89 -15.26
CA TYR A 194 7.33 3.49 -14.19
C TYR A 194 8.09 3.49 -12.86
N ILE A 195 8.65 2.35 -12.47
CA ILE A 195 9.42 2.24 -11.22
C ILE A 195 10.57 3.25 -11.23
N GLU A 196 11.32 3.33 -12.32
CA GLU A 196 12.43 4.30 -12.44
C GLU A 196 11.94 5.75 -12.33
N LYS A 197 10.80 6.08 -12.95
CA LYS A 197 10.27 7.44 -13.00
C LYS A 197 9.55 7.85 -11.71
N GLU A 198 8.86 6.94 -11.04
CA GLU A 198 7.93 7.28 -9.97
C GLU A 198 8.40 6.85 -8.58
N ASP A 199 9.09 5.69 -8.47
CA ASP A 199 9.34 5.04 -7.21
C ASP A 199 10.72 5.35 -6.64
N THR A 200 10.81 5.37 -5.32
CA THR A 200 12.05 5.54 -4.56
C THR A 200 12.05 4.54 -3.40
N PRO A 201 12.14 3.23 -3.69
CA PRO A 201 12.05 2.21 -2.66
C PRO A 201 13.22 2.34 -1.68
N ALA A 202 12.91 2.27 -0.39
CA ALA A 202 13.91 2.26 0.67
C ALA A 202 14.37 0.83 0.99
N PRO A 203 15.62 0.65 1.48
CA PRO A 203 16.09 -0.65 1.97
C PRO A 203 15.22 -1.18 3.11
N LEU A 204 15.02 -2.50 3.16
CA LEU A 204 14.27 -3.15 4.25
C LEU A 204 14.91 -2.87 5.62
N THR A 205 16.23 -2.91 5.70
CA THR A 205 17.00 -2.60 6.91
C THR A 205 16.69 -1.21 7.43
N TYR A 206 16.66 -0.20 6.55
CA TYR A 206 16.31 1.17 6.90
C TYR A 206 14.85 1.27 7.41
N GLN A 207 13.90 0.61 6.77
CA GLN A 207 12.50 0.60 7.23
C GLN A 207 12.36 -0.05 8.60
N LEU A 208 13.07 -1.17 8.87
CA LEU A 208 13.07 -1.84 10.17
C LEU A 208 13.72 -0.97 11.26
N GLU A 209 14.77 -0.22 10.93
CA GLU A 209 15.40 0.73 11.86
C GLU A 209 14.45 1.90 12.20
N LEU A 210 13.70 2.40 11.22
CA LEU A 210 12.65 3.40 11.47
C LEU A 210 11.59 2.87 12.43
N LEU A 211 11.05 1.67 12.19
CA LEU A 211 10.05 1.05 13.05
C LEU A 211 10.53 0.81 14.51
N ARG A 212 11.84 0.75 14.73
CA ARG A 212 12.42 0.65 16.08
C ARG A 212 12.62 2.00 16.77
N ARG A 213 12.73 3.07 15.98
CA ARG A 213 12.97 4.43 16.51
C ARG A 213 11.70 5.18 16.85
N VAL A 214 10.62 4.93 16.14
CA VAL A 214 9.31 5.54 16.38
C VAL A 214 8.51 4.72 17.38
#